data_6b69ad0b9bb55a0383f0d9b925206d91
#
_entry.id   6b69ad0b9bb55a0383f0d9b925206d91
#
_cell.length_a   1.000
_cell.length_b   1.000
_cell.length_c   1.000
_cell.angle_alpha   90.00
_cell.angle_beta   90.00
_cell.angle_gamma   90.00
#
_symmetry.space_group_name_H-M   'P 1'
#
loop_
_entity.id
_entity.type
_entity.pdbx_description
1 polymer ?
#
loop_
_entity_poly.entity_id
_entity_poly.type
_entity_poly.pdbx_seq_one_letter_code
_entity_poly.pdbx_strand_id
1 'polypeptide(L)'
;MLKESGREWYNRFNEYLIEKGFKNNEICPCIFNKKTTSGFDVVAVYVDDLNLVGTPKELVNTTASLKDEFEMKDLKKTKFCLGLQIEHLLNGKFIHQSTYKEKVLKYFYMDNVHPLSIHMVVRSLNVKKDHFLPLKEDEEIVGPEVPYLSAIRLLIYLGNYTRPNIAFAVNLLVRYSSTPIKRHWNRVKHILHYLCGTTKIWLFYSESNSQLIGYANAGYLSNPHTKRSQTGYLFTY
;
A
#
# COMPACT_ATOMS: atom_id res chain seq x y z
N MET A 1 14.31 14.29 23.03
CA MET A 1 13.39 15.43 22.82
C MET A 1 12.29 15.13 21.78
N LEU A 2 12.56 14.98 20.48
CA LEU A 2 11.48 14.78 19.47
C LEU A 2 10.61 13.52 19.64
N LYS A 3 11.15 12.43 20.17
CA LYS A 3 10.36 11.19 20.43
C LYS A 3 9.45 11.30 21.64
N GLU A 4 9.83 12.06 22.63
CA GLU A 4 9.04 12.28 23.86
C GLU A 4 7.87 13.21 23.56
N SER A 5 8.07 14.32 22.85
CA SER A 5 6.99 15.25 22.52
C SER A 5 5.88 14.62 21.66
N GLY A 6 6.23 13.78 20.68
CA GLY A 6 5.23 13.04 19.91
C GLY A 6 4.44 12.03 20.75
N ARG A 7 5.09 11.41 21.75
CA ARG A 7 4.43 10.50 22.68
C ARG A 7 3.50 11.22 23.64
N GLU A 8 3.92 12.35 24.17
CA GLU A 8 3.11 13.19 25.05
C GLU A 8 1.88 13.73 24.32
N TRP A 9 2.05 14.20 23.07
CA TRP A 9 0.94 14.62 22.22
C TRP A 9 -0.08 13.48 22.01
N TYR A 10 0.42 12.29 21.63
CA TYR A 10 -0.46 11.13 21.44
C TYR A 10 -1.20 10.73 22.71
N ASN A 11 -0.55 10.74 23.87
CA ASN A 11 -1.18 10.41 25.15
C ASN A 11 -2.32 11.39 25.46
N ARG A 12 -2.07 12.71 25.36
CA ARG A 12 -3.10 13.74 25.55
C ARG A 12 -4.27 13.57 24.59
N PHE A 13 -3.97 13.29 23.32
CA PHE A 13 -4.98 13.07 22.29
C PHE A 13 -5.82 11.81 22.57
N ASN A 14 -5.16 10.73 22.98
CA ASN A 14 -5.83 9.48 23.37
C ASN A 14 -6.77 9.69 24.57
N GLU A 15 -6.29 10.33 25.62
CA GLU A 15 -7.10 10.64 26.82
C GLU A 15 -8.34 11.45 26.43
N TYR A 16 -8.16 12.50 25.66
CA TYR A 16 -9.27 13.31 25.17
C TYR A 16 -10.32 12.51 24.38
N LEU A 17 -9.89 11.67 23.44
CA LEU A 17 -10.83 10.85 22.68
C LEU A 17 -11.58 9.83 23.54
N ILE A 18 -10.91 9.22 24.52
CA ILE A 18 -11.55 8.31 25.47
C ILE A 18 -12.61 9.06 26.30
N GLU A 19 -12.32 10.25 26.82
CA GLU A 19 -13.29 11.12 27.52
C GLU A 19 -14.50 11.47 26.66
N LYS A 20 -14.30 11.67 25.35
CA LYS A 20 -15.39 11.91 24.37
C LYS A 20 -16.15 10.63 23.98
N GLY A 21 -15.83 9.48 24.58
CA GLY A 21 -16.52 8.21 24.40
C GLY A 21 -16.05 7.38 23.21
N PHE A 22 -14.90 7.70 22.63
CA PHE A 22 -14.24 6.81 21.68
C PHE A 22 -13.61 5.62 22.40
N LYS A 23 -13.50 4.51 21.66
CA LYS A 23 -12.78 3.31 22.11
C LYS A 23 -11.59 3.09 21.18
N ASN A 24 -10.45 2.79 21.77
CA ASN A 24 -9.26 2.42 21.03
C ASN A 24 -9.45 1.06 20.35
N ASN A 25 -8.93 0.89 19.16
CA ASN A 25 -8.94 -0.39 18.46
C ASN A 25 -7.81 -1.27 19.01
N GLU A 26 -8.13 -2.51 19.42
CA GLU A 26 -7.17 -3.44 20.04
C GLU A 26 -6.04 -3.86 19.10
N ILE A 27 -6.32 -3.93 17.77
CA ILE A 27 -5.35 -4.36 16.76
C ILE A 27 -4.50 -3.17 16.28
N CYS A 28 -5.12 -1.99 16.16
CA CYS A 28 -4.46 -0.78 15.67
C CYS A 28 -4.70 0.38 16.64
N PRO A 29 -3.79 0.65 17.58
CA PRO A 29 -3.94 1.70 18.58
C PRO A 29 -4.12 3.12 18.02
N CYS A 30 -3.76 3.35 16.76
CA CYS A 30 -3.96 4.64 16.09
C CYS A 30 -5.39 4.82 15.51
N ILE A 31 -6.30 3.87 15.74
CA ILE A 31 -7.69 3.94 15.29
C ILE A 31 -8.61 3.99 16.51
N PHE A 32 -9.48 4.99 16.54
CA PHE A 32 -10.48 5.18 17.58
C PHE A 32 -11.87 5.08 16.97
N ASN A 33 -12.77 4.34 17.63
CA ASN A 33 -14.10 4.06 17.14
C ASN A 33 -15.14 4.56 18.16
N LYS A 34 -16.20 5.19 17.67
CA LYS A 34 -17.35 5.58 18.47
C LYS A 34 -18.63 5.20 17.73
N LYS A 35 -19.54 4.52 18.41
CA LYS A 35 -20.90 4.26 17.95
C LYS A 35 -21.87 5.05 18.79
N THR A 36 -22.82 5.71 18.15
CA THR A 36 -23.89 6.49 18.77
C THR A 36 -25.25 5.98 18.28
N THR A 37 -26.34 6.46 18.84
CA THR A 37 -27.68 6.17 18.36
C THR A 37 -27.97 6.77 16.98
N SER A 38 -27.22 7.81 16.58
CA SER A 38 -27.33 8.52 15.29
C SER A 38 -26.34 8.04 14.23
N GLY A 39 -25.37 7.18 14.59
CA GLY A 39 -24.41 6.69 13.63
C GLY A 39 -23.11 6.19 14.24
N PHE A 40 -22.02 6.39 13.51
CA PHE A 40 -20.69 6.01 13.96
C PHE A 40 -19.67 7.09 13.55
N ASP A 41 -18.55 7.07 14.24
CA ASP A 41 -17.36 7.87 13.90
C ASP A 41 -16.08 7.08 14.16
N VAL A 42 -15.12 7.23 13.27
CA VAL A 42 -13.80 6.61 13.31
C VAL A 42 -12.76 7.69 13.12
N VAL A 43 -11.82 7.80 14.05
CA VAL A 43 -10.68 8.70 13.99
C VAL A 43 -9.43 7.84 13.76
N ALA A 44 -8.75 8.04 12.65
CA ALA A 44 -7.46 7.42 12.35
C ALA A 44 -6.35 8.47 12.45
N VAL A 45 -5.36 8.19 13.29
CA VAL A 45 -4.24 9.09 13.60
C VAL A 45 -2.99 8.62 12.88
N TYR A 46 -2.33 9.51 12.17
CA TYR A 46 -1.01 9.25 11.58
C TYR A 46 -0.10 10.46 11.75
N VAL A 47 0.77 10.39 12.73
CA VAL A 47 1.67 11.48 13.15
C VAL A 47 0.86 12.76 13.43
N ASP A 48 0.89 13.75 12.53
CA ASP A 48 0.19 15.03 12.65
C ASP A 48 -1.13 15.06 11.86
N ASP A 49 -1.43 14.01 11.08
CA ASP A 49 -2.63 13.92 10.24
C ASP A 49 -3.73 13.11 10.93
N LEU A 50 -4.95 13.65 10.88
CA LEU A 50 -6.17 12.97 11.32
C LEU A 50 -7.09 12.72 10.13
N ASN A 51 -7.57 11.48 10.01
CA ASN A 51 -8.61 11.12 9.06
C ASN A 51 -9.87 10.71 9.81
N LEU A 52 -10.96 11.40 9.52
CA LEU A 52 -12.28 11.16 10.12
C LEU A 52 -13.16 10.44 9.11
N VAL A 53 -13.79 9.35 9.52
CA VAL A 53 -14.73 8.56 8.71
C VAL A 53 -15.96 8.25 9.56
N GLY A 54 -17.14 8.67 9.10
CA GLY A 54 -18.36 8.47 9.88
C GLY A 54 -19.60 9.02 9.23
N THR A 55 -20.70 9.00 9.96
CA THR A 55 -21.95 9.64 9.52
C THR A 55 -21.81 11.16 9.53
N PRO A 56 -22.45 11.90 8.59
CA PRO A 56 -22.25 13.34 8.44
C PRO A 56 -22.43 14.14 9.74
N LYS A 57 -23.43 13.77 10.55
CA LYS A 57 -23.73 14.44 11.83
C LYS A 57 -22.59 14.26 12.84
N GLU A 58 -22.11 13.01 12.98
CA GLU A 58 -21.02 12.71 13.91
C GLU A 58 -19.71 13.37 13.47
N LEU A 59 -19.40 13.38 12.19
CA LEU A 59 -18.22 14.05 11.65
C LEU A 59 -18.20 15.56 11.97
N VAL A 60 -19.35 16.24 11.85
CA VAL A 60 -19.45 17.66 12.19
C VAL A 60 -19.17 17.88 13.68
N ASN A 61 -19.78 17.05 14.55
CA ASN A 61 -19.62 17.15 16.00
C ASN A 61 -18.16 16.89 16.42
N THR A 62 -17.56 15.82 15.92
CA THR A 62 -16.18 15.45 16.25
C THR A 62 -15.20 16.48 15.71
N THR A 63 -15.39 16.97 14.49
CA THR A 63 -14.55 18.04 13.93
C THR A 63 -14.61 19.31 14.77
N ALA A 64 -15.80 19.72 15.21
CA ALA A 64 -15.95 20.90 16.09
C ALA A 64 -15.23 20.69 17.42
N SER A 65 -15.49 19.57 18.10
CA SER A 65 -14.85 19.25 19.38
C SER A 65 -13.32 19.19 19.29
N LEU A 66 -12.77 18.64 18.22
CA LEU A 66 -11.32 18.57 18.02
C LEU A 66 -10.70 19.96 17.77
N LYS A 67 -11.41 20.84 17.05
CA LYS A 67 -10.95 22.22 16.82
C LYS A 67 -11.01 23.09 18.09
N ASP A 68 -11.96 22.81 18.97
CA ASP A 68 -12.08 23.54 20.24
C ASP A 68 -10.94 23.18 21.21
N GLU A 69 -10.48 21.93 21.18
CA GLU A 69 -9.42 21.44 22.08
C GLU A 69 -8.02 21.58 21.52
N PHE A 70 -7.88 21.41 20.21
CA PHE A 70 -6.56 21.38 19.54
C PHE A 70 -6.51 22.42 18.42
N GLU A 71 -5.36 23.06 18.24
CA GLU A 71 -5.11 23.95 17.12
C GLU A 71 -5.01 23.14 15.82
N MET A 72 -6.14 22.93 15.12
CA MET A 72 -6.24 22.08 13.95
C MET A 72 -6.85 22.78 12.75
N LYS A 73 -6.32 22.48 11.57
CA LYS A 73 -6.85 22.91 10.29
C LYS A 73 -7.70 21.81 9.67
N ASP A 74 -8.98 22.12 9.41
CA ASP A 74 -9.85 21.23 8.65
C ASP A 74 -9.59 21.33 7.15
N LEU A 75 -9.06 20.25 6.57
CA LEU A 75 -8.76 20.14 5.15
C LEU A 75 -9.95 19.65 4.31
N LYS A 76 -11.12 19.44 4.94
CA LYS A 76 -12.35 18.96 4.30
C LYS A 76 -12.21 17.51 3.82
N LYS A 77 -12.82 17.18 2.65
CA LYS A 77 -12.73 15.82 2.09
C LYS A 77 -11.29 15.43 1.83
N THR A 78 -10.89 14.27 2.36
CA THR A 78 -9.54 13.73 2.19
C THR A 78 -9.21 13.50 0.72
N LYS A 79 -8.20 14.19 0.21
CA LYS A 79 -7.67 14.01 -1.15
C LYS A 79 -6.36 13.23 -1.17
N PHE A 80 -5.62 13.29 -0.07
CA PHE A 80 -4.36 12.59 0.11
C PHE A 80 -4.32 11.97 1.51
N CYS A 81 -3.89 10.72 1.58
CA CYS A 81 -3.68 10.01 2.84
C CYS A 81 -2.58 8.96 2.65
N LEU A 82 -1.51 9.04 3.45
CA LEU A 82 -0.41 8.06 3.42
C LEU A 82 0.16 7.81 2.01
N GLY A 83 0.30 8.87 1.19
CA GLY A 83 0.79 8.76 -0.18
C GLY A 83 -0.23 8.22 -1.19
N LEU A 84 -1.45 7.95 -0.76
CA LEU A 84 -2.59 7.64 -1.62
C LEU A 84 -3.31 8.92 -2.05
N GLN A 85 -3.74 8.96 -3.29
CA GLN A 85 -4.62 10.00 -3.83
C GLN A 85 -6.04 9.45 -3.88
N ILE A 86 -7.00 10.24 -3.44
CA ILE A 86 -8.41 9.86 -3.36
C ILE A 86 -9.23 10.85 -4.16
N GLU A 87 -9.87 10.37 -5.21
CA GLU A 87 -10.80 11.13 -6.02
C GLU A 87 -12.24 10.72 -5.68
N HIS A 88 -13.03 11.70 -5.24
CA HIS A 88 -14.42 11.50 -4.87
C HIS A 88 -15.33 11.72 -6.08
N LEU A 89 -16.06 10.67 -6.47
CA LEU A 89 -17.06 10.69 -7.53
C LEU A 89 -18.48 10.57 -6.94
N LEU A 90 -19.49 10.78 -7.77
CA LEU A 90 -20.88 10.63 -7.36
C LEU A 90 -21.27 9.20 -7.00
N ASN A 91 -20.63 8.22 -7.62
CA ASN A 91 -20.94 6.79 -7.48
C ASN A 91 -19.84 5.99 -6.77
N GLY A 92 -18.83 6.66 -6.20
CA GLY A 92 -17.73 5.97 -5.51
C GLY A 92 -16.47 6.81 -5.39
N LYS A 93 -15.38 6.12 -5.12
CA LYS A 93 -14.05 6.73 -4.92
C LYS A 93 -13.00 5.99 -5.73
N PHE A 94 -12.15 6.75 -6.43
CA PHE A 94 -10.91 6.22 -6.98
C PHE A 94 -9.78 6.41 -5.98
N ILE A 95 -9.01 5.34 -5.77
CA ILE A 95 -7.79 5.38 -4.97
C ILE A 95 -6.62 5.01 -5.86
N HIS A 96 -5.60 5.86 -5.90
CA HIS A 96 -4.44 5.68 -6.75
C HIS A 96 -3.17 6.29 -6.16
N GLN A 97 -2.03 5.96 -6.75
CA GLN A 97 -0.72 6.48 -6.39
C GLN A 97 0.01 7.06 -7.63
N SER A 98 -0.70 7.82 -8.47
CA SER A 98 -0.15 8.31 -9.74
C SER A 98 1.11 9.15 -9.54
N THR A 99 1.08 10.12 -8.62
CA THR A 99 2.24 10.96 -8.31
C THR A 99 3.42 10.15 -7.74
N TYR A 100 3.14 9.18 -6.88
CA TYR A 100 4.17 8.31 -6.32
C TYR A 100 4.80 7.43 -7.41
N LYS A 101 3.99 6.81 -8.25
CA LYS A 101 4.43 6.00 -9.37
C LYS A 101 5.32 6.79 -10.34
N GLU A 102 4.93 8.02 -10.70
CA GLU A 102 5.73 8.90 -11.54
C GLU A 102 7.10 9.21 -10.91
N LYS A 103 7.13 9.48 -9.60
CA LYS A 103 8.39 9.66 -8.86
C LYS A 103 9.27 8.41 -8.92
N VAL A 104 8.68 7.22 -8.75
CA VAL A 104 9.40 5.94 -8.85
C VAL A 104 9.97 5.74 -10.25
N LEU A 105 9.17 5.95 -11.30
CA LEU A 105 9.62 5.80 -12.68
C LEU A 105 10.77 6.78 -13.01
N LYS A 106 10.65 8.05 -12.62
CA LYS A 106 11.71 9.05 -12.79
C LYS A 106 12.99 8.68 -12.04
N TYR A 107 12.86 8.20 -10.80
CA TYR A 107 14.01 7.79 -9.98
C TYR A 107 14.85 6.68 -10.63
N PHE A 108 14.22 5.77 -11.38
CA PHE A 108 14.89 4.70 -12.10
C PHE A 108 15.12 5.01 -13.59
N TYR A 109 14.89 6.25 -14.05
CA TYR A 109 14.99 6.67 -15.45
C TYR A 109 14.12 5.82 -16.38
N MET A 110 12.90 5.48 -15.91
CA MET A 110 11.93 4.62 -16.60
C MET A 110 10.66 5.36 -17.04
N ASP A 111 10.66 6.68 -17.00
CA ASP A 111 9.52 7.53 -17.37
C ASP A 111 9.32 7.64 -18.88
N ASN A 112 10.40 7.49 -19.68
CA ASN A 112 10.38 7.57 -21.14
C ASN A 112 10.77 6.25 -21.84
N VAL A 113 10.56 5.12 -21.17
CA VAL A 113 10.90 3.81 -21.74
C VAL A 113 9.72 3.20 -22.50
N HIS A 114 9.99 2.24 -23.35
CA HIS A 114 8.95 1.50 -24.08
C HIS A 114 8.05 0.73 -23.10
N PRO A 115 6.73 1.00 -23.08
CA PRO A 115 5.83 0.36 -22.13
C PRO A 115 5.61 -1.12 -22.47
N LEU A 116 5.32 -1.93 -21.44
CA LEU A 116 4.93 -3.32 -21.60
C LEU A 116 3.48 -3.53 -21.15
N SER A 117 2.79 -4.47 -21.79
CA SER A 117 1.39 -4.81 -21.50
C SER A 117 1.23 -5.82 -20.35
N ILE A 118 2.30 -6.57 -20.03
CA ILE A 118 2.29 -7.60 -18.97
C ILE A 118 3.29 -7.26 -17.89
N HIS A 119 2.92 -7.52 -16.62
CA HIS A 119 3.75 -7.20 -15.46
C HIS A 119 4.80 -8.26 -15.13
N MET A 120 4.64 -9.46 -15.66
CA MET A 120 5.54 -10.58 -15.38
C MET A 120 5.69 -11.46 -16.64
N VAL A 121 6.91 -11.92 -16.88
CA VAL A 121 7.16 -12.94 -17.89
C VAL A 121 6.59 -14.27 -17.40
N VAL A 122 5.96 -15.02 -18.29
CA VAL A 122 5.42 -16.35 -17.98
C VAL A 122 6.53 -17.24 -17.43
N ARG A 123 6.27 -17.88 -16.29
CA ARG A 123 7.22 -18.83 -15.72
C ARG A 123 7.34 -20.06 -16.60
N SER A 124 8.55 -20.51 -16.83
CA SER A 124 8.79 -21.73 -17.58
C SER A 124 8.41 -22.96 -16.74
N LEU A 125 7.72 -23.93 -17.34
CA LEU A 125 7.51 -25.24 -16.75
C LEU A 125 8.85 -26.01 -16.58
N ASN A 126 9.84 -25.66 -17.38
CA ASN A 126 11.20 -26.17 -17.21
C ASN A 126 11.91 -25.35 -16.13
N VAL A 127 12.12 -25.96 -14.98
CA VAL A 127 12.76 -25.36 -13.81
C VAL A 127 14.11 -24.72 -14.14
N LYS A 128 14.90 -25.31 -15.03
CA LYS A 128 16.23 -24.79 -15.45
C LYS A 128 16.12 -23.52 -16.31
N LYS A 129 14.98 -23.25 -16.94
CA LYS A 129 14.73 -22.07 -17.79
C LYS A 129 13.88 -20.99 -17.08
N ASP A 130 13.51 -21.22 -15.81
CA ASP A 130 12.75 -20.21 -15.07
C ASP A 130 13.59 -18.95 -14.84
N HIS A 131 13.02 -17.81 -15.15
CA HIS A 131 13.65 -16.50 -14.94
C HIS A 131 13.82 -16.13 -13.47
N PHE A 132 13.15 -16.85 -12.57
CA PHE A 132 13.19 -16.67 -11.13
C PHE A 132 14.01 -17.77 -10.44
N LEU A 133 15.04 -18.25 -11.10
CA LEU A 133 16.02 -19.17 -10.51
C LEU A 133 16.84 -18.48 -9.42
N PRO A 134 17.23 -19.17 -8.34
CA PRO A 134 18.29 -18.73 -7.44
C PRO A 134 19.61 -18.49 -8.16
N LEU A 135 20.56 -17.87 -7.46
CA LEU A 135 21.94 -17.66 -7.92
C LEU A 135 22.57 -19.00 -8.35
N LYS A 136 23.21 -19.05 -9.51
CA LYS A 136 24.03 -20.16 -9.98
C LYS A 136 25.50 -19.86 -9.76
N GLU A 137 26.34 -20.89 -9.82
CA GLU A 137 27.79 -20.77 -9.58
C GLU A 137 28.52 -19.87 -10.56
N ASP A 138 27.99 -19.72 -11.77
CA ASP A 138 28.53 -18.91 -12.87
C ASP A 138 27.95 -17.47 -12.93
N GLU A 139 27.05 -17.12 -12.01
CA GLU A 139 26.40 -15.82 -12.01
C GLU A 139 26.97 -14.92 -10.91
N GLU A 140 27.19 -13.64 -11.23
CA GLU A 140 27.63 -12.64 -10.28
C GLU A 140 26.47 -11.90 -9.63
N ILE A 141 26.62 -11.61 -8.34
CA ILE A 141 25.72 -10.71 -7.60
C ILE A 141 25.91 -9.29 -8.12
N VAL A 142 24.82 -8.58 -8.37
CA VAL A 142 24.91 -7.17 -8.79
C VAL A 142 25.50 -6.31 -7.66
N GLY A 143 26.39 -5.41 -8.04
CA GLY A 143 27.04 -4.50 -7.10
C GLY A 143 26.09 -3.45 -6.50
N PRO A 144 26.59 -2.66 -5.55
CA PRO A 144 25.81 -1.63 -4.84
C PRO A 144 25.32 -0.49 -5.75
N GLU A 145 25.88 -0.34 -6.93
CA GLU A 145 25.46 0.60 -7.96
C GLU A 145 24.08 0.28 -8.53
N VAL A 146 23.63 -0.99 -8.43
CA VAL A 146 22.30 -1.40 -8.85
C VAL A 146 21.33 -1.25 -7.67
N PRO A 147 20.38 -0.33 -7.72
CA PRO A 147 19.49 -0.02 -6.61
C PRO A 147 18.36 -1.06 -6.45
N TYR A 148 18.71 -2.35 -6.42
CA TYR A 148 17.76 -3.46 -6.38
C TYR A 148 16.82 -3.38 -5.18
N LEU A 149 17.40 -3.26 -3.98
CA LEU A 149 16.61 -3.24 -2.74
C LEU A 149 15.69 -2.02 -2.65
N SER A 150 16.16 -0.86 -3.14
CA SER A 150 15.35 0.36 -3.23
C SER A 150 14.15 0.14 -4.17
N ALA A 151 14.38 -0.44 -5.35
CA ALA A 151 13.32 -0.74 -6.30
C ALA A 151 12.27 -1.70 -5.71
N ILE A 152 12.73 -2.77 -5.06
CA ILE A 152 11.84 -3.75 -4.42
C ILE A 152 10.96 -3.08 -3.36
N ARG A 153 11.53 -2.25 -2.48
CA ARG A 153 10.77 -1.53 -1.43
C ARG A 153 9.69 -0.62 -2.02
N LEU A 154 10.03 0.14 -3.06
CA LEU A 154 9.09 1.04 -3.73
C LEU A 154 7.97 0.26 -4.46
N LEU A 155 8.31 -0.87 -5.09
CA LEU A 155 7.34 -1.73 -5.77
C LEU A 155 6.42 -2.48 -4.79
N ILE A 156 6.92 -2.91 -3.62
CA ILE A 156 6.09 -3.48 -2.54
C ILE A 156 5.02 -2.47 -2.12
N TYR A 157 5.40 -1.21 -1.92
CA TYR A 157 4.46 -0.18 -1.52
C TYR A 157 3.36 0.03 -2.58
N LEU A 158 3.70 0.07 -3.88
CA LEU A 158 2.71 0.12 -4.95
C LEU A 158 1.82 -1.12 -4.98
N GLY A 159 2.41 -2.32 -4.88
CA GLY A 159 1.71 -3.60 -4.94
C GLY A 159 0.71 -3.80 -3.81
N ASN A 160 1.06 -3.38 -2.60
CA ASN A 160 0.22 -3.56 -1.42
C ASN A 160 -0.96 -2.58 -1.36
N TYR A 161 -0.85 -1.39 -1.96
CA TYR A 161 -1.87 -0.35 -1.81
C TYR A 161 -2.77 -0.17 -3.03
N THR A 162 -2.21 -0.02 -4.23
CA THR A 162 -3.01 0.34 -5.40
C THR A 162 -2.79 -0.52 -6.65
N ARG A 163 -1.78 -1.39 -6.61
CA ARG A 163 -1.40 -2.23 -7.76
C ARG A 163 -1.29 -3.71 -7.39
N PRO A 164 -2.38 -4.35 -6.90
CA PRO A 164 -2.36 -5.76 -6.49
C PRO A 164 -1.91 -6.70 -7.62
N ASN A 165 -2.08 -6.31 -8.87
CA ASN A 165 -1.66 -7.06 -10.05
C ASN A 165 -0.14 -7.27 -10.15
N ILE A 166 0.71 -6.42 -9.55
CA ILE A 166 2.16 -6.65 -9.52
C ILE A 166 2.63 -7.37 -8.24
N ALA A 167 1.77 -7.54 -7.23
CA ALA A 167 2.16 -8.03 -5.91
C ALA A 167 2.86 -9.40 -5.99
N PHE A 168 2.36 -10.33 -6.79
CA PHE A 168 2.97 -11.65 -6.96
C PHE A 168 4.39 -11.57 -7.54
N ALA A 169 4.58 -10.83 -8.62
CA ALA A 169 5.89 -10.68 -9.27
C ALA A 169 6.92 -10.03 -8.34
N VAL A 170 6.50 -8.99 -7.60
CA VAL A 170 7.35 -8.31 -6.63
C VAL A 170 7.72 -9.26 -5.48
N ASN A 171 6.77 -10.01 -4.92
CA ASN A 171 7.03 -10.98 -3.85
C ASN A 171 8.00 -12.09 -4.27
N LEU A 172 7.99 -12.52 -5.53
CA LEU A 172 9.01 -13.44 -6.04
C LEU A 172 10.40 -12.81 -6.00
N LEU A 173 10.53 -11.55 -6.38
CA LEU A 173 11.79 -10.83 -6.44
C LEU A 173 12.32 -10.43 -5.07
N VAL A 174 11.46 -10.21 -4.07
CA VAL A 174 11.83 -9.99 -2.67
C VAL A 174 12.75 -11.10 -2.15
N ARG A 175 12.52 -12.34 -2.56
CA ARG A 175 13.29 -13.52 -2.10
C ARG A 175 14.78 -13.46 -2.45
N TYR A 176 15.14 -12.64 -3.44
CA TYR A 176 16.50 -12.47 -3.94
C TYR A 176 17.15 -11.17 -3.48
N SER A 177 16.57 -10.48 -2.47
CA SER A 177 17.07 -9.19 -1.99
C SER A 177 18.45 -9.24 -1.36
N SER A 178 18.87 -10.39 -0.82
CA SER A 178 20.21 -10.59 -0.25
C SER A 178 21.30 -10.89 -1.30
N THR A 179 20.92 -11.53 -2.40
CA THR A 179 21.85 -11.97 -3.46
C THR A 179 21.24 -11.71 -4.84
N PRO A 180 20.95 -10.44 -5.18
CA PRO A 180 20.34 -10.12 -6.47
C PRO A 180 21.37 -10.25 -7.59
N ILE A 181 20.93 -10.80 -8.73
CA ILE A 181 21.75 -10.95 -9.94
C ILE A 181 21.14 -10.15 -11.10
N LYS A 182 21.90 -9.97 -12.19
CA LYS A 182 21.47 -9.20 -13.35
C LYS A 182 20.11 -9.67 -13.92
N ARG A 183 19.84 -10.97 -13.88
CA ARG A 183 18.58 -11.56 -14.33
C ARG A 183 17.40 -11.10 -13.45
N HIS A 184 17.57 -11.05 -12.12
CA HIS A 184 16.55 -10.53 -11.20
C HIS A 184 16.31 -9.03 -11.42
N TRP A 185 17.39 -8.26 -11.60
CA TRP A 185 17.28 -6.83 -11.93
C TRP A 185 16.51 -6.58 -13.22
N ASN A 186 16.73 -7.40 -14.24
CA ASN A 186 15.95 -7.31 -15.49
C ASN A 186 14.46 -7.59 -15.28
N ARG A 187 14.08 -8.42 -14.31
CA ARG A 187 12.65 -8.63 -13.94
C ARG A 187 12.07 -7.43 -13.21
N VAL A 188 12.85 -6.79 -12.35
CA VAL A 188 12.46 -5.50 -11.72
C VAL A 188 12.20 -4.45 -12.79
N LYS A 189 13.12 -4.28 -13.73
CA LYS A 189 12.93 -3.35 -14.87
C LYS A 189 11.69 -3.69 -15.70
N HIS A 190 11.39 -4.96 -15.91
CA HIS A 190 10.19 -5.40 -16.62
C HIS A 190 8.90 -4.90 -15.92
N ILE A 191 8.84 -4.96 -14.58
CA ILE A 191 7.70 -4.42 -13.82
C ILE A 191 7.63 -2.89 -13.97
N LEU A 192 8.76 -2.19 -13.96
CA LEU A 192 8.79 -0.73 -14.17
C LEU A 192 8.31 -0.34 -15.57
N HIS A 193 8.69 -1.06 -16.62
CA HIS A 193 8.16 -0.88 -17.99
C HIS A 193 6.64 -1.08 -18.04
N TYR A 194 6.12 -2.10 -17.35
CA TYR A 194 4.69 -2.32 -17.23
C TYR A 194 3.98 -1.17 -16.49
N LEU A 195 4.56 -0.66 -15.40
CA LEU A 195 4.01 0.48 -14.66
C LEU A 195 3.99 1.77 -15.51
N CYS A 196 4.99 1.96 -16.39
CA CYS A 196 5.01 3.05 -17.36
C CYS A 196 3.82 2.96 -18.32
N GLY A 197 3.51 1.76 -18.83
CA GLY A 197 2.40 1.54 -19.76
C GLY A 197 0.99 1.56 -19.13
N THR A 198 0.90 1.48 -17.80
CA THR A 198 -0.37 1.33 -17.09
C THR A 198 -0.63 2.46 -16.10
N THR A 199 -0.45 3.70 -16.56
CA THR A 199 -0.55 4.89 -15.70
C THR A 199 -1.95 5.13 -15.17
N LYS A 200 -2.99 4.72 -15.87
CA LYS A 200 -4.40 4.97 -15.56
C LYS A 200 -5.12 3.78 -14.92
N ILE A 201 -4.39 2.81 -14.36
CA ILE A 201 -5.02 1.72 -13.60
C ILE A 201 -5.11 2.15 -12.13
N TRP A 202 -6.35 2.27 -11.64
CA TRP A 202 -6.72 2.73 -10.31
C TRP A 202 -7.66 1.73 -9.65
N LEU A 203 -7.78 1.77 -8.32
CA LEU A 203 -8.78 1.01 -7.59
C LEU A 203 -10.05 1.86 -7.48
N PHE A 204 -11.18 1.27 -7.85
CA PHE A 204 -12.49 1.91 -7.72
C PHE A 204 -13.29 1.23 -6.60
N TYR A 205 -13.77 2.02 -5.66
CA TYR A 205 -14.65 1.59 -4.60
C TYR A 205 -16.03 2.21 -4.84
N SER A 206 -17.00 1.37 -5.18
CA SER A 206 -18.38 1.77 -5.44
C SER A 206 -19.11 2.11 -4.14
N GLU A 207 -20.05 3.06 -4.19
CA GLU A 207 -20.98 3.35 -3.08
C GLU A 207 -22.18 2.39 -3.04
N SER A 208 -22.24 1.40 -3.93
CA SER A 208 -23.26 0.35 -3.87
C SER A 208 -23.10 -0.48 -2.59
N ASN A 209 -24.20 -1.08 -2.11
CA ASN A 209 -24.21 -1.99 -0.94
C ASN A 209 -23.46 -3.31 -1.26
N SER A 210 -22.19 -3.22 -1.55
CA SER A 210 -21.34 -4.36 -1.85
C SER A 210 -20.91 -5.01 -0.54
N GLN A 211 -20.91 -6.33 -0.51
CA GLN A 211 -20.34 -7.07 0.61
C GLN A 211 -18.83 -7.22 0.44
N LEU A 212 -18.08 -7.10 1.53
CA LEU A 212 -16.68 -7.44 1.52
C LEU A 212 -16.53 -8.95 1.30
N ILE A 213 -15.91 -9.33 0.17
CA ILE A 213 -15.66 -10.74 -0.19
C ILE A 213 -14.17 -10.99 -0.14
N GLY A 214 -13.76 -12.02 0.60
CA GLY A 214 -12.37 -12.46 0.69
C GLY A 214 -12.13 -13.73 -0.10
N TYR A 215 -11.06 -13.74 -0.90
CA TYR A 215 -10.56 -14.91 -1.61
C TYR A 215 -9.21 -15.29 -1.04
N ALA A 216 -8.98 -16.56 -0.79
CA ALA A 216 -7.70 -17.09 -0.36
C ALA A 216 -7.24 -18.21 -1.29
N ASN A 217 -5.95 -18.24 -1.58
CA ASN A 217 -5.30 -19.28 -2.36
C ASN A 217 -4.08 -19.82 -1.62
N ALA A 218 -4.02 -21.13 -1.42
CA ALA A 218 -2.88 -21.82 -0.82
C ALA A 218 -2.13 -22.60 -1.90
N GLY A 219 -1.06 -22.01 -2.42
CA GLY A 219 -0.15 -22.67 -3.36
C GLY A 219 0.81 -23.61 -2.63
N TYR A 220 0.39 -24.85 -2.39
CA TYR A 220 1.25 -25.85 -1.75
C TYR A 220 2.47 -26.17 -2.63
N LEU A 221 3.68 -26.11 -2.05
CA LEU A 221 4.95 -26.35 -2.73
C LEU A 221 5.10 -25.59 -4.07
N SER A 222 4.45 -24.43 -4.19
CA SER A 222 4.35 -23.68 -5.46
C SER A 222 5.68 -23.09 -5.96
N ASN A 223 6.70 -23.01 -5.11
CA ASN A 223 8.03 -22.62 -5.55
C ASN A 223 8.81 -23.85 -6.05
N PRO A 224 9.09 -23.97 -7.35
CA PRO A 224 9.74 -25.15 -7.92
C PRO A 224 11.20 -25.31 -7.50
N HIS A 225 11.85 -24.27 -6.96
CA HIS A 225 13.27 -24.29 -6.59
C HIS A 225 13.47 -24.62 -5.12
N THR A 226 12.63 -24.08 -4.23
CA THR A 226 12.79 -24.22 -2.77
C THR A 226 11.70 -25.06 -2.13
N LYS A 227 10.72 -25.53 -2.91
CA LYS A 227 9.53 -26.25 -2.44
C LYS A 227 8.76 -25.55 -1.33
N ARG A 228 8.89 -24.22 -1.22
CA ARG A 228 8.11 -23.41 -0.27
C ARG A 228 6.72 -23.16 -0.81
N SER A 229 5.73 -23.27 0.07
CA SER A 229 4.37 -22.89 -0.22
C SER A 229 4.22 -21.37 -0.31
N GLN A 230 3.23 -20.91 -1.03
CA GLN A 230 2.88 -19.50 -1.14
C GLN A 230 1.38 -19.36 -0.93
N THR A 231 0.99 -18.43 -0.07
CA THR A 231 -0.41 -18.05 0.10
C THR A 231 -0.65 -16.71 -0.55
N GLY A 232 -1.83 -16.55 -1.12
CA GLY A 232 -2.34 -15.27 -1.61
C GLY A 232 -3.73 -15.03 -1.06
N TYR A 233 -4.10 -13.78 -0.91
CA TYR A 233 -5.46 -13.37 -0.59
C TYR A 233 -5.82 -12.11 -1.35
N LEU A 234 -7.09 -11.95 -1.63
CA LEU A 234 -7.66 -10.78 -2.29
C LEU A 234 -8.99 -10.46 -1.63
N PHE A 235 -9.22 -9.21 -1.31
CA PHE A 235 -10.51 -8.71 -0.87
C PHE A 235 -11.10 -7.81 -1.95
N THR A 236 -12.38 -7.98 -2.21
CA THR A 236 -13.18 -7.13 -3.11
C THR A 236 -14.36 -6.55 -2.34
N TYR A 237 -14.74 -5.37 -2.71
CA TYR A 237 -15.85 -4.64 -2.12
C TYR A 237 -16.76 -4.08 -3.21
#